data_237904ed87118f559a3d190be5f0ca81
#
_entry.id   237904ed87118f559a3d190be5f0ca81
#
_cell.length_a   1.000
_cell.length_b   1.000
_cell.length_c   1.000
_cell.angle_alpha   90.00
_cell.angle_beta   90.00
_cell.angle_gamma   90.00
#
_symmetry.space_group_name_H-M   'P 1'
#
loop_
_entity.id
_entity.type
_entity.pdbx_description
1 polymer ?
#
loop_
_entity_poly.entity_id
_entity_poly.type
_entity_poly.pdbx_seq_one_letter_code
_entity_poly.pdbx_strand_id
1 'polypeptide(L)'
;MYKRTLLLFSLLSALACKAQEVISTQGDSYSNTSGKIDFTIGEVITNTGTDGINDLTQGFHQTNWNFVSIEDHVPSYEAIIFPNPTSEILTIKTNTFENVNYSLYDAQGKCVIQDKLSSAQTPIQVSHLAPGAYTLTLNNDTLNLKTFQLIKQQ
;
A
#
# COMPACT_ATOMS: atom_id res chain seq x y z
N MET A 1 32.83 -19.29 35.19
CA MET A 1 32.96 -17.82 35.31
C MET A 1 32.32 -17.12 34.11
N TYR A 2 32.55 -17.55 32.89
CA TYR A 2 32.05 -16.89 31.64
C TYR A 2 30.53 -16.73 31.54
N LYS A 3 29.73 -17.67 32.04
CA LYS A 3 28.25 -17.57 31.96
C LYS A 3 27.67 -16.40 32.79
N ARG A 4 28.28 -16.07 33.92
CA ARG A 4 27.84 -14.96 34.77
C ARG A 4 28.25 -13.59 34.19
N THR A 5 29.42 -13.52 33.56
CA THR A 5 29.86 -12.29 32.87
C THR A 5 29.04 -12.02 31.61
N LEU A 6 28.65 -13.07 30.86
CA LEU A 6 27.78 -12.92 29.69
C LEU A 6 26.36 -12.41 30.05
N LEU A 7 25.82 -12.90 31.19
CA LEU A 7 24.53 -12.45 31.71
C LEU A 7 24.54 -10.98 32.16
N LEU A 8 25.63 -10.55 32.79
CA LEU A 8 25.84 -9.18 33.21
C LEU A 8 25.98 -8.23 32.00
N PHE A 9 26.65 -8.67 30.93
CA PHE A 9 26.81 -7.89 29.70
C PHE A 9 25.48 -7.77 28.93
N SER A 10 24.66 -8.83 28.90
CA SER A 10 23.31 -8.80 28.32
C SER A 10 22.36 -7.89 29.09
N LEU A 11 22.46 -7.84 30.41
CA LEU A 11 21.63 -6.98 31.24
C LEU A 11 22.03 -5.49 31.08
N LEU A 12 23.31 -5.21 30.89
CA LEU A 12 23.82 -3.84 30.69
C LEU A 12 23.43 -3.28 29.32
N SER A 13 23.32 -4.12 28.28
CA SER A 13 22.90 -3.69 26.94
C SER A 13 21.40 -3.34 26.87
N ALA A 14 20.57 -3.93 27.74
CA ALA A 14 19.14 -3.61 27.81
C ALA A 14 18.88 -2.20 28.40
N LEU A 15 19.81 -1.62 29.14
CA LEU A 15 19.70 -0.26 29.67
C LEU A 15 20.07 0.83 28.68
N ALA A 16 20.59 0.48 27.51
CA ALA A 16 20.97 1.41 26.45
C ALA A 16 19.86 1.67 25.40
N CYS A 17 18.73 0.94 25.49
CA CYS A 17 17.58 1.23 24.65
C CYS A 17 16.94 2.56 25.09
N LYS A 18 17.26 3.63 24.40
CA LYS A 18 16.50 4.87 24.47
C LYS A 18 15.19 4.62 23.73
N ALA A 19 14.07 4.69 24.44
CA ALA A 19 12.76 4.75 23.82
C ALA A 19 12.71 5.97 22.89
N GLN A 20 12.01 5.83 21.76
CA GLN A 20 11.83 6.93 20.82
C GLN A 20 11.22 8.12 21.55
N GLU A 21 11.90 9.25 21.54
CA GLU A 21 11.38 10.51 22.05
C GLU A 21 10.41 11.06 21.01
N VAL A 22 9.13 11.06 21.32
CA VAL A 22 8.11 11.66 20.46
C VAL A 22 8.19 13.18 20.70
N ILE A 23 8.72 13.90 19.73
CA ILE A 23 8.64 15.35 19.70
C ILE A 23 7.23 15.70 19.22
N SER A 24 6.32 15.93 20.14
CA SER A 24 5.02 16.52 19.83
C SER A 24 5.11 18.04 19.86
N THR A 25 4.15 18.68 19.22
CA THR A 25 3.93 20.12 19.17
C THR A 25 4.21 20.84 20.48
N GLN A 26 4.63 22.11 20.37
CA GLN A 26 5.04 22.95 21.47
C GLN A 26 4.02 22.96 22.61
N GLY A 27 4.42 22.50 23.77
CA GLY A 27 3.70 22.61 25.03
C GLY A 27 4.53 23.31 26.07
N ASP A 28 3.89 23.90 27.06
CA ASP A 28 4.56 24.52 28.19
C ASP A 28 3.77 24.29 29.46
N SER A 29 4.43 24.49 30.59
CA SER A 29 3.87 24.27 31.90
C SER A 29 4.12 25.52 32.79
N TYR A 30 3.06 26.18 33.19
CA TYR A 30 3.10 27.31 34.07
C TYR A 30 2.61 26.95 35.47
N SER A 31 3.39 27.22 36.50
CA SER A 31 3.00 26.98 37.89
C SER A 31 3.23 28.21 38.77
N ASN A 32 2.27 28.47 39.65
CA ASN A 32 2.39 29.44 40.68
C ASN A 32 1.87 28.89 42.02
N THR A 33 1.86 29.69 43.08
CA THR A 33 1.38 29.30 44.41
C THR A 33 -0.11 28.97 44.46
N SER A 34 -0.89 29.33 43.43
CA SER A 34 -2.35 29.15 43.35
C SER A 34 -2.78 28.02 42.42
N GLY A 35 -1.87 27.48 41.58
CA GLY A 35 -2.20 26.38 40.65
C GLY A 35 -1.12 26.14 39.59
N LYS A 36 -1.35 25.06 38.83
CA LYS A 36 -0.53 24.64 37.70
C LYS A 36 -1.39 24.53 36.47
N ILE A 37 -0.93 25.06 35.35
CA ILE A 37 -1.56 24.91 34.05
C ILE A 37 -0.54 24.27 33.08
N ASP A 38 -0.86 23.11 32.59
CA ASP A 38 -0.13 22.43 31.52
C ASP A 38 -0.97 22.57 30.23
N PHE A 39 -0.33 23.00 29.13
CA PHE A 39 -1.02 23.06 27.86
C PHE A 39 -0.13 22.53 26.74
N THR A 40 -0.77 21.98 25.72
CA THR A 40 -0.15 21.56 24.46
C THR A 40 -0.87 22.31 23.35
N ILE A 41 -0.13 22.98 22.49
CA ILE A 41 -0.70 23.58 21.29
C ILE A 41 -0.83 22.45 20.27
N GLY A 42 -2.04 22.20 19.79
CA GLY A 42 -2.31 21.23 18.75
C GLY A 42 -1.60 21.57 17.44
N GLU A 43 -1.62 20.64 16.50
CA GLU A 43 -0.97 20.81 15.20
C GLU A 43 -1.46 22.08 14.49
N VAL A 44 -0.52 22.94 14.13
CA VAL A 44 -0.81 24.24 13.47
C VAL A 44 -1.20 24.02 12.00
N ILE A 45 -0.81 22.88 11.43
CA ILE A 45 -1.00 22.56 10.01
C ILE A 45 -1.97 21.37 9.92
N THR A 46 -3.13 21.61 9.33
CA THR A 46 -4.19 20.61 9.14
C THR A 46 -4.19 19.98 7.75
N ASN A 47 -3.36 20.46 6.83
CA ASN A 47 -3.22 19.97 5.47
C ASN A 47 -1.75 19.94 5.07
N THR A 48 -1.41 19.05 4.12
CA THR A 48 -0.08 19.05 3.49
C THR A 48 0.07 20.30 2.64
N GLY A 49 1.02 21.15 2.98
CA GLY A 49 1.43 22.29 2.14
C GLY A 49 2.56 21.89 1.22
N THR A 50 2.47 22.23 -0.08
CA THR A 50 3.53 21.99 -1.05
C THR A 50 3.85 23.27 -1.84
N ASP A 51 5.12 23.48 -2.12
CA ASP A 51 5.61 24.53 -3.03
C ASP A 51 6.04 23.93 -4.40
N GLY A 52 5.79 22.62 -4.62
CA GLY A 52 6.20 21.89 -5.81
C GLY A 52 7.61 21.29 -5.74
N ILE A 53 8.39 21.64 -4.73
CA ILE A 53 9.75 21.12 -4.48
C ILE A 53 9.81 20.47 -3.09
N ASN A 54 9.15 21.07 -2.11
CA ASN A 54 9.13 20.61 -0.73
C ASN A 54 7.69 20.42 -0.25
N ASP A 55 7.46 19.34 0.48
CA ASP A 55 6.18 19.05 1.10
C ASP A 55 6.30 19.20 2.62
N LEU A 56 5.40 19.98 3.20
CA LEU A 56 5.20 20.08 4.64
C LEU A 56 3.98 19.26 5.01
N THR A 57 4.21 18.07 5.56
CA THR A 57 3.15 17.14 5.93
C THR A 57 2.68 17.34 7.35
N GLN A 58 1.39 17.13 7.57
CA GLN A 58 0.77 17.11 8.88
C GLN A 58 1.07 15.77 9.59
N GLY A 59 1.28 15.83 10.91
CA GLY A 59 1.33 14.67 11.78
C GLY A 59 2.70 14.01 11.88
N PHE A 60 2.72 12.90 12.62
CA PHE A 60 3.92 12.16 12.95
C PHE A 60 4.51 11.52 11.69
N HIS A 61 5.65 12.05 11.21
CA HIS A 61 6.43 11.53 10.08
C HIS A 61 5.60 10.82 9.01
N GLN A 62 4.84 11.56 8.27
CA GLN A 62 4.36 11.05 7.00
C GLN A 62 5.52 11.19 6.01
N THR A 63 6.36 10.15 5.94
CA THR A 63 7.15 9.93 4.74
C THR A 63 6.19 10.01 3.56
N ASN A 64 6.60 10.62 2.46
CA ASN A 64 5.89 10.49 1.18
C ASN A 64 5.62 9.01 0.96
N TRP A 65 4.47 8.57 1.41
CA TRP A 65 3.91 7.33 0.95
C TRP A 65 3.56 7.61 -0.51
N ASN A 66 4.53 7.43 -1.39
CA ASN A 66 4.19 6.97 -2.69
C ASN A 66 3.51 5.62 -2.42
N PHE A 67 2.22 5.67 -2.10
CA PHE A 67 1.40 4.53 -2.41
C PHE A 67 1.69 4.35 -3.88
N VAL A 68 2.44 3.30 -4.19
CA VAL A 68 2.36 2.71 -5.49
C VAL A 68 0.94 2.17 -5.53
N SER A 69 -0.01 3.09 -5.53
CA SER A 69 -1.33 2.84 -6.05
C SER A 69 -1.02 2.29 -7.41
N ILE A 70 -1.68 1.23 -7.78
CA ILE A 70 -1.64 0.67 -9.11
C ILE A 70 -1.69 1.87 -10.04
N GLU A 71 -0.50 2.36 -10.46
CA GLU A 71 -0.43 3.54 -11.32
C GLU A 71 -1.07 3.11 -12.63
N ASP A 72 -2.08 3.83 -13.04
CA ASP A 72 -2.56 3.74 -14.40
C ASP A 72 -1.43 4.27 -15.28
N HIS A 73 -0.51 3.38 -15.68
CA HIS A 73 0.66 3.74 -16.48
C HIS A 73 0.28 4.36 -17.81
N VAL A 74 -0.98 4.18 -18.23
CA VAL A 74 -1.55 4.78 -19.44
C VAL A 74 -2.93 5.35 -19.08
N PRO A 75 -3.03 6.64 -18.71
CA PRO A 75 -4.30 7.27 -18.30
C PRO A 75 -5.42 7.19 -19.34
N SER A 76 -5.08 7.04 -20.63
CA SER A 76 -6.05 6.88 -21.72
C SER A 76 -6.57 5.45 -21.89
N TYR A 77 -5.99 4.46 -21.18
CA TYR A 77 -6.42 3.08 -21.24
C TYR A 77 -7.46 2.79 -20.16
N GLU A 78 -8.69 2.66 -20.57
CA GLU A 78 -9.79 2.35 -19.68
C GLU A 78 -10.05 0.85 -19.64
N ALA A 79 -9.99 0.24 -18.46
CA ALA A 79 -10.36 -1.13 -18.25
C ALA A 79 -11.03 -1.32 -16.89
N ILE A 80 -11.99 -2.24 -16.83
CA ILE A 80 -12.65 -2.69 -15.60
C ILE A 80 -12.77 -4.20 -15.61
N ILE A 81 -12.85 -4.79 -14.43
CA ILE A 81 -13.09 -6.21 -14.23
C ILE A 81 -14.37 -6.42 -13.42
N PHE A 82 -15.15 -7.42 -13.77
CA PHE A 82 -16.34 -7.80 -13.02
C PHE A 82 -16.77 -9.26 -13.28
N PRO A 83 -17.46 -9.87 -12.31
CA PRO A 83 -17.62 -9.41 -10.95
C PRO A 83 -16.31 -9.52 -10.15
N ASN A 84 -16.18 -8.70 -9.12
CA ASN A 84 -15.12 -8.84 -8.14
C ASN A 84 -15.73 -8.59 -6.74
N PRO A 85 -15.87 -9.61 -5.91
CA PRO A 85 -15.38 -10.99 -6.05
C PRO A 85 -16.04 -11.81 -7.14
N THR A 86 -15.33 -12.86 -7.62
CA THR A 86 -15.79 -13.79 -8.67
C THR A 86 -15.75 -15.24 -8.20
N SER A 87 -16.62 -16.10 -8.77
CA SER A 87 -16.60 -17.54 -8.52
C SER A 87 -16.24 -18.37 -9.76
N GLU A 88 -16.84 -18.11 -10.91
CA GLU A 88 -16.65 -18.94 -12.11
C GLU A 88 -16.05 -18.18 -13.28
N ILE A 89 -16.61 -17.02 -13.60
CA ILE A 89 -16.24 -16.21 -14.76
C ILE A 89 -15.89 -14.80 -14.31
N LEU A 90 -14.71 -14.34 -14.69
CA LEU A 90 -14.28 -12.96 -14.61
C LEU A 90 -14.38 -12.35 -16.01
N THR A 91 -14.95 -11.17 -16.14
CA THR A 91 -15.00 -10.44 -17.39
C THR A 91 -14.11 -9.21 -17.33
N ILE A 92 -13.24 -9.06 -18.32
CA ILE A 92 -12.48 -7.83 -18.56
C ILE A 92 -13.22 -7.02 -19.60
N LYS A 93 -13.54 -5.76 -19.29
CA LYS A 93 -14.09 -4.79 -20.25
C LYS A 93 -13.10 -3.67 -20.42
N THR A 94 -12.79 -3.32 -21.68
CA THR A 94 -11.79 -2.30 -22.03
C THR A 94 -12.22 -1.49 -23.24
N ASN A 95 -11.68 -0.27 -23.36
CA ASN A 95 -11.85 0.56 -24.53
C ASN A 95 -10.98 0.11 -25.74
N THR A 96 -9.86 -0.57 -25.47
CA THR A 96 -8.93 -1.06 -26.51
C THR A 96 -8.44 -2.46 -26.11
N PHE A 97 -8.56 -3.44 -27.01
CA PHE A 97 -8.15 -4.83 -26.77
C PHE A 97 -7.06 -5.31 -27.73
N GLU A 98 -6.80 -4.59 -28.82
CA GLU A 98 -5.80 -4.97 -29.81
C GLU A 98 -4.40 -4.96 -29.22
N ASN A 99 -3.66 -6.06 -29.40
CA ASN A 99 -2.32 -6.25 -28.86
C ASN A 99 -2.23 -6.16 -27.32
N VAL A 100 -3.33 -6.42 -26.61
CA VAL A 100 -3.35 -6.47 -25.17
C VAL A 100 -3.36 -7.92 -24.68
N ASN A 101 -2.38 -8.25 -23.84
CA ASN A 101 -2.28 -9.52 -23.15
C ASN A 101 -2.78 -9.34 -21.71
N TYR A 102 -3.38 -10.38 -21.15
CA TYR A 102 -3.66 -10.43 -19.73
C TYR A 102 -2.89 -11.58 -19.07
N SER A 103 -2.45 -11.34 -17.84
CA SER A 103 -1.79 -12.36 -17.01
C SER A 103 -2.38 -12.32 -15.62
N LEU A 104 -2.78 -13.49 -15.12
CA LEU A 104 -3.30 -13.67 -13.77
C LEU A 104 -2.26 -14.36 -12.90
N TYR A 105 -1.94 -13.76 -11.77
CA TYR A 105 -0.94 -14.24 -10.81
C TYR A 105 -1.62 -14.59 -9.50
N ASP A 106 -1.17 -15.66 -8.87
CA ASP A 106 -1.57 -16.01 -7.50
C ASP A 106 -0.86 -15.14 -6.44
N ALA A 107 -1.17 -15.38 -5.17
CA ALA A 107 -0.59 -14.64 -4.05
C ALA A 107 0.94 -14.84 -3.89
N GLN A 108 1.52 -15.87 -4.53
CA GLN A 108 2.94 -16.13 -4.55
C GLN A 108 3.65 -15.49 -5.77
N GLY A 109 2.90 -14.82 -6.65
CA GLY A 109 3.41 -14.21 -7.88
C GLY A 109 3.59 -15.20 -9.03
N LYS A 110 3.06 -16.43 -8.91
CA LYS A 110 3.08 -17.41 -9.99
C LYS A 110 1.99 -17.10 -11.00
N CYS A 111 2.34 -17.02 -12.28
CA CYS A 111 1.37 -16.87 -13.36
C CYS A 111 0.54 -18.16 -13.49
N VAL A 112 -0.78 -18.03 -13.35
CA VAL A 112 -1.75 -19.14 -13.41
C VAL A 112 -2.56 -19.14 -14.70
N ILE A 113 -2.81 -17.99 -15.30
CA ILE A 113 -3.48 -17.84 -16.60
C ILE A 113 -2.75 -16.73 -17.36
N GLN A 114 -2.53 -16.93 -18.66
CA GLN A 114 -2.02 -15.91 -19.56
C GLN A 114 -2.62 -16.12 -20.95
N ASP A 115 -3.18 -15.07 -21.53
CA ASP A 115 -3.73 -15.07 -22.88
C ASP A 115 -3.88 -13.63 -23.41
N LYS A 116 -4.42 -13.50 -24.63
CA LYS A 116 -4.72 -12.21 -25.27
C LYS A 116 -6.19 -11.84 -25.09
N LEU A 117 -6.47 -10.55 -25.01
CA LEU A 117 -7.84 -10.08 -25.10
C LEU A 117 -8.40 -10.36 -26.50
N SER A 118 -9.54 -11.03 -26.55
CA SER A 118 -10.20 -11.39 -27.81
C SER A 118 -11.17 -10.33 -28.31
N SER A 119 -11.64 -9.46 -27.41
CA SER A 119 -12.62 -8.42 -27.71
C SER A 119 -12.62 -7.37 -26.61
N ALA A 120 -13.37 -6.28 -26.83
CA ALA A 120 -13.58 -5.23 -25.81
C ALA A 120 -14.24 -5.76 -24.51
N GLN A 121 -14.81 -6.96 -24.55
CA GLN A 121 -15.37 -7.65 -23.38
C GLN A 121 -14.98 -9.14 -23.43
N THR A 122 -13.92 -9.48 -22.71
CA THR A 122 -13.31 -10.83 -22.74
C THR A 122 -13.64 -11.57 -21.43
N PRO A 123 -14.39 -12.71 -21.49
CA PRO A 123 -14.63 -13.57 -20.34
C PRO A 123 -13.45 -14.50 -20.10
N ILE A 124 -13.10 -14.70 -18.83
CA ILE A 124 -12.03 -15.59 -18.36
C ILE A 124 -12.64 -16.62 -17.42
N GLN A 125 -12.40 -17.90 -17.69
CA GLN A 125 -12.80 -18.97 -16.80
C GLN A 125 -11.83 -19.09 -15.63
N VAL A 126 -12.34 -18.87 -14.42
CA VAL A 126 -11.56 -18.94 -13.17
C VAL A 126 -12.09 -19.99 -12.19
N SER A 127 -13.07 -20.81 -12.60
CA SER A 127 -13.70 -21.85 -11.78
C SER A 127 -12.71 -22.89 -11.25
N HIS A 128 -11.64 -23.17 -12.00
CA HIS A 128 -10.59 -24.13 -11.65
C HIS A 128 -9.57 -23.59 -10.64
N LEU A 129 -9.60 -22.28 -10.34
CA LEU A 129 -8.68 -21.66 -9.41
C LEU A 129 -9.17 -21.83 -7.96
N ALA A 130 -8.23 -21.96 -7.03
CA ALA A 130 -8.53 -22.00 -5.61
C ALA A 130 -9.08 -20.64 -5.12
N PRO A 131 -9.95 -20.61 -4.09
CA PRO A 131 -10.34 -19.36 -3.46
C PRO A 131 -9.14 -18.61 -2.91
N GLY A 132 -9.09 -17.29 -3.12
CA GLY A 132 -7.97 -16.47 -2.67
C GLY A 132 -7.86 -15.16 -3.42
N ALA A 133 -6.77 -14.43 -3.13
CA ALA A 133 -6.42 -13.18 -3.78
C ALA A 133 -5.51 -13.45 -4.99
N TYR A 134 -5.79 -12.78 -6.09
CA TYR A 134 -5.04 -12.85 -7.34
C TYR A 134 -4.76 -11.45 -7.86
N THR A 135 -3.71 -11.32 -8.66
CA THR A 135 -3.37 -10.08 -9.36
C THR A 135 -3.52 -10.28 -10.86
N LEU A 136 -4.37 -9.48 -11.49
CA LEU A 136 -4.54 -9.45 -12.94
C LEU A 136 -3.80 -8.26 -13.52
N THR A 137 -2.91 -8.50 -14.47
CA THR A 137 -2.21 -7.44 -15.21
C THR A 137 -2.64 -7.43 -16.67
N LEU A 138 -2.85 -6.24 -17.20
CA LEU A 138 -3.06 -6.00 -18.63
C LEU A 138 -1.82 -5.29 -19.17
N ASN A 139 -1.21 -5.86 -20.19
CA ASN A 139 -0.02 -5.34 -20.81
C ASN A 139 -0.05 -5.46 -22.32
N ASN A 140 0.54 -4.49 -23.00
CA ASN A 140 0.93 -4.65 -24.39
C ASN A 140 2.42 -5.05 -24.46
N ASP A 141 2.97 -5.18 -25.66
CA ASP A 141 4.34 -5.68 -25.85
C ASP A 141 5.42 -4.80 -25.16
N THR A 142 5.10 -3.57 -24.78
CA THR A 142 6.07 -2.59 -24.25
C THR A 142 5.75 -2.07 -22.86
N LEU A 143 4.48 -2.05 -22.45
CA LEU A 143 4.04 -1.36 -21.23
C LEU A 143 3.02 -2.19 -20.45
N ASN A 144 3.07 -2.06 -19.14
CA ASN A 144 1.96 -2.45 -18.27
C ASN A 144 0.87 -1.38 -18.37
N LEU A 145 -0.31 -1.74 -18.85
CA LEU A 145 -1.42 -0.83 -19.08
C LEU A 145 -2.22 -0.60 -17.80
N LYS A 146 -2.57 -1.72 -17.13
CA LYS A 146 -3.38 -1.68 -15.91
C LYS A 146 -3.23 -2.95 -15.08
N THR A 147 -3.33 -2.81 -13.76
CA THR A 147 -3.29 -3.93 -12.82
C THR A 147 -4.52 -3.90 -11.92
N PHE A 148 -5.07 -5.08 -11.62
CA PHE A 148 -6.24 -5.23 -10.75
C PHE A 148 -5.97 -6.27 -9.67
N GLN A 149 -6.54 -6.06 -8.50
CA GLN A 149 -6.68 -7.13 -7.51
C GLN A 149 -8.02 -7.81 -7.67
N LEU A 150 -8.01 -9.14 -7.67
CA LEU A 150 -9.15 -10.02 -7.81
C LEU A 150 -9.30 -10.89 -6.57
N ILE A 151 -10.53 -11.04 -6.11
CA ILE A 151 -10.88 -11.99 -5.05
C ILE A 151 -11.70 -13.12 -5.67
N LYS A 152 -11.12 -14.32 -5.64
CA LYS A 152 -11.80 -15.55 -6.03
C LYS A 152 -12.52 -16.14 -4.81
N GLN A 153 -13.81 -16.34 -4.95
CA GLN A 153 -14.66 -17.05 -3.98
C GLN A 153 -14.91 -18.49 -4.41
N GLN A 154 -15.52 -19.26 -3.51
CA GLN A 154 -15.96 -20.62 -3.82
C GLN A 154 -17.03 -20.64 -4.89
#